data_ea5c520d3d576226794725caa2dbdecf
#
_entry.id   ea5c520d3d576226794725caa2dbdecf
#
_cell.length_a   1.000
_cell.length_b   1.000
_cell.length_c   1.000
_cell.angle_alpha   90.00
_cell.angle_beta   90.00
_cell.angle_gamma   90.00
#
_symmetry.space_group_name_H-M   'P 1'
#
loop_
_entity.id
_entity.type
_entity.pdbx_description
1 polymer ?
#
loop_
_entity_poly.entity_id
_entity_poly.type
_entity_poly.pdbx_seq_one_letter_code
_entity_poly.pdbx_strand_id
1 'polypeptide(L)'
;MKKIKNPWLPLTDKGYNCFACAPTNPCGLKMEFYEDGDDVVCLWTPDDNFQGWFNTLHGGIQATLVDESAGWLIARKMQTSGMTTNLNINTRSRYLRARI
;
A
#
# COMPACT_ATOMS: atom_id res chain seq x y z
N MET A 1 0.55 -6.79 -16.65
CA MET A 1 0.12 -6.75 -15.24
C MET A 1 -1.38 -6.94 -15.14
N LYS A 2 -1.81 -7.70 -14.18
CA LYS A 2 -3.22 -7.97 -13.94
C LYS A 2 -3.65 -7.33 -12.61
N LYS A 3 -4.73 -6.53 -12.62
CA LYS A 3 -5.22 -5.89 -11.42
C LYS A 3 -5.73 -6.92 -10.40
N ILE A 4 -5.33 -6.76 -9.14
CA ILE A 4 -5.82 -7.58 -8.05
C ILE A 4 -7.09 -6.93 -7.50
N LYS A 5 -8.17 -7.72 -7.43
CA LYS A 5 -9.41 -7.27 -6.81
C LYS A 5 -9.22 -7.12 -5.30
N ASN A 6 -9.64 -5.98 -4.75
CA ASN A 6 -9.53 -5.73 -3.31
C ASN A 6 -10.41 -6.72 -2.52
N PRO A 7 -9.81 -7.63 -1.74
CA PRO A 7 -10.56 -8.67 -1.05
C PRO A 7 -11.36 -8.16 0.14
N TRP A 8 -11.03 -6.95 0.64
CA TRP A 8 -11.71 -6.37 1.80
C TRP A 8 -12.85 -5.43 1.44
N LEU A 9 -13.03 -5.12 0.17
CA LEU A 9 -14.06 -4.21 -0.29
C LEU A 9 -15.48 -4.63 0.17
N PRO A 10 -15.85 -5.93 0.17
CA PRO A 10 -17.14 -6.37 0.70
C PRO A 10 -17.34 -6.13 2.20
N LEU A 11 -16.27 -5.81 2.93
CA LEU A 11 -16.31 -5.52 4.37
C LEU A 11 -16.53 -4.04 4.68
N THR A 12 -16.77 -3.22 3.67
CA THR A 12 -16.99 -1.77 3.84
C THR A 12 -18.15 -1.49 4.80
N ASP A 13 -19.24 -2.25 4.71
CA ASP A 13 -20.39 -2.15 5.60
C ASP A 13 -20.05 -2.53 7.05
N LYS A 14 -18.98 -3.27 7.26
CA LYS A 14 -18.53 -3.74 8.58
C LYS A 14 -17.41 -2.89 9.15
N GLY A 15 -17.13 -1.75 8.51
CA GLY A 15 -16.13 -0.80 9.01
C GLY A 15 -14.79 -0.83 8.31
N TYR A 16 -14.63 -1.61 7.23
CA TYR A 16 -13.39 -1.54 6.44
C TYR A 16 -13.21 -0.12 5.90
N ASN A 17 -12.14 0.53 6.33
CA ASN A 17 -11.83 1.92 5.98
C ASN A 17 -10.32 2.15 5.99
N CYS A 18 -9.55 1.21 5.46
CA CYS A 18 -8.09 1.27 5.48
C CYS A 18 -7.58 2.59 4.90
N PHE A 19 -6.73 3.26 5.63
CA PHE A 19 -6.10 4.51 5.19
C PHE A 19 -5.32 4.31 3.88
N ALA A 20 -4.68 3.18 3.71
CA ALA A 20 -3.82 2.95 2.55
C ALA A 20 -4.59 2.47 1.31
N CYS A 21 -5.54 1.55 1.45
CA CYS A 21 -6.12 0.87 0.29
C CYS A 21 -7.65 0.93 0.17
N ALA A 22 -8.37 1.46 1.17
CA ALA A 22 -9.83 1.58 1.03
C ALA A 22 -10.18 2.70 0.04
N PRO A 23 -10.84 2.38 -1.09
CA PRO A 23 -11.18 3.41 -2.08
C PRO A 23 -12.21 4.42 -1.57
N THR A 24 -12.95 4.05 -0.53
CA THR A 24 -13.99 4.90 0.08
C THR A 24 -13.47 5.79 1.21
N ASN A 25 -12.22 5.64 1.63
CA ASN A 25 -11.64 6.52 2.64
C ASN A 25 -11.27 7.86 1.98
N PRO A 26 -11.95 8.97 2.33
CA PRO A 26 -11.71 10.25 1.66
C PRO A 26 -10.32 10.85 1.91
N CYS A 27 -9.69 10.45 3.02
CA CYS A 27 -8.34 10.92 3.39
C CYS A 27 -7.24 9.91 3.00
N GLY A 28 -7.61 8.79 2.39
CA GLY A 28 -6.72 7.67 2.16
C GLY A 28 -5.86 7.79 0.91
N LEU A 29 -4.89 6.90 0.82
CA LEU A 29 -3.98 6.84 -0.32
C LEU A 29 -4.63 6.17 -1.54
N LYS A 30 -5.66 5.37 -1.33
CA LYS A 30 -6.41 4.66 -2.39
C LYS A 30 -5.50 3.84 -3.30
N MET A 31 -4.57 3.12 -2.69
CA MET A 31 -3.62 2.28 -3.41
C MET A 31 -4.34 1.14 -4.15
N GLU A 32 -3.92 0.89 -5.37
CA GLU A 32 -4.39 -0.23 -6.18
C GLU A 32 -3.22 -1.13 -6.53
N PHE A 33 -3.46 -2.44 -6.51
CA PHE A 33 -2.40 -3.42 -6.67
C PHE A 33 -2.60 -4.30 -7.89
N TYR A 34 -1.48 -4.74 -8.45
CA TYR A 34 -1.42 -5.56 -9.66
C TYR A 34 -0.48 -6.73 -9.45
N GLU A 35 -0.76 -7.83 -10.10
CA GLU A 35 0.19 -8.94 -10.24
C GLU A 35 1.04 -8.74 -11.46
N ASP A 36 2.35 -8.96 -11.31
CA ASP A 36 3.32 -8.97 -12.39
C ASP A 36 4.27 -10.16 -12.17
N GLY A 37 3.92 -11.31 -12.75
CA GLY A 37 4.58 -12.56 -12.45
C GLY A 37 4.43 -12.93 -10.97
N ASP A 38 5.54 -13.09 -10.27
CA ASP A 38 5.55 -13.38 -8.83
C ASP A 38 5.51 -12.13 -7.96
N ASP A 39 5.54 -10.95 -8.58
CA ASP A 39 5.54 -9.68 -7.85
C ASP A 39 4.13 -9.14 -7.66
N VAL A 40 3.93 -8.42 -6.57
CA VAL A 40 2.77 -7.56 -6.35
C VAL A 40 3.26 -6.11 -6.49
N VAL A 41 2.61 -5.34 -7.34
CA VAL A 41 3.06 -3.99 -7.73
C VAL A 41 1.95 -2.98 -7.47
N CYS A 42 2.31 -1.82 -6.94
CA CYS A 42 1.44 -0.67 -6.85
C CYS A 42 2.07 0.50 -7.62
N LEU A 43 1.30 1.07 -8.53
CA LEU A 43 1.67 2.31 -9.23
C LEU A 43 0.84 3.42 -8.61
N TRP A 44 1.50 4.35 -7.92
CA TRP A 44 0.82 5.37 -7.14
C TRP A 44 1.50 6.72 -7.29
N THR A 45 0.71 7.75 -7.49
CA THR A 45 1.20 9.12 -7.62
C THR A 45 0.69 9.95 -6.44
N PRO A 46 1.57 10.56 -5.66
CA PRO A 46 1.16 11.40 -4.53
C PRO A 46 0.55 12.72 -5.00
N ASP A 47 -0.42 13.21 -4.25
CA ASP A 47 -0.83 14.60 -4.32
C ASP A 47 -0.10 15.44 -3.26
N ASP A 48 -0.34 16.76 -3.26
CA ASP A 48 0.35 17.68 -2.35
C ASP A 48 0.05 17.47 -0.88
N ASN A 49 -1.03 16.76 -0.56
CA ASN A 49 -1.40 16.49 0.83
C ASN A 49 -0.47 15.50 1.53
N PHE A 50 0.34 14.78 0.75
CA PHE A 50 1.26 13.77 1.25
C PHE A 50 2.71 14.25 1.27
N GLN A 51 2.91 15.54 1.14
CA GLN A 51 4.23 16.18 1.23
C GLN A 51 4.79 16.15 2.65
N GLY A 52 6.09 15.91 2.74
CA GLY A 52 6.86 16.23 3.93
C GLY A 52 7.63 17.52 3.70
N TRP A 53 8.92 17.41 3.35
CA TRP A 53 9.70 18.53 2.87
C TRP A 53 9.20 18.98 1.48
N PHE A 54 9.52 20.21 1.09
CA PHE A 54 9.06 20.78 -0.19
C PHE A 54 9.31 19.82 -1.35
N ASN A 55 8.28 19.53 -2.13
CA ASN A 55 8.31 18.63 -3.29
C ASN A 55 8.86 17.23 -2.99
N THR A 56 8.76 16.80 -1.72
CA THR A 56 9.26 15.50 -1.27
C THR A 56 8.14 14.74 -0.60
N LEU A 57 7.93 13.50 -1.01
CA LEU A 57 6.96 12.62 -0.37
C LEU A 57 7.34 12.41 1.10
N HIS A 58 6.37 12.57 2.00
CA HIS A 58 6.59 12.40 3.44
C HIS A 58 7.11 10.99 3.75
N GLY A 59 8.14 10.92 4.60
CA GLY A 59 8.77 9.63 4.95
C GLY A 59 7.82 8.63 5.59
N GLY A 60 6.89 9.11 6.42
CA GLY A 60 5.85 8.26 6.99
C GLY A 60 4.90 7.70 5.94
N ILE A 61 4.59 8.46 4.88
CA ILE A 61 3.80 7.96 3.75
C ILE A 61 4.60 6.91 2.96
N GLN A 62 5.89 7.13 2.77
CA GLN A 62 6.75 6.11 2.15
C GLN A 62 6.73 4.79 2.94
N ALA A 63 6.78 4.88 4.27
CA ALA A 63 6.65 3.71 5.14
C ALA A 63 5.29 3.03 4.98
N THR A 64 4.22 3.80 4.88
CA THR A 64 2.87 3.28 4.66
C THR A 64 2.77 2.52 3.33
N LEU A 65 3.36 3.07 2.26
CA LEU A 65 3.35 2.41 0.95
C LEU A 65 4.04 1.05 1.00
N VAL A 66 5.17 0.96 1.68
CA VAL A 66 5.91 -0.31 1.82
C VAL A 66 5.14 -1.30 2.70
N ASP A 67 4.64 -0.84 3.83
CA ASP A 67 3.88 -1.67 4.78
C ASP A 67 2.64 -2.27 4.12
N GLU A 68 1.87 -1.46 3.43
CA GLU A 68 0.66 -1.90 2.74
C GLU A 68 0.97 -2.87 1.60
N SER A 69 2.02 -2.62 0.84
CA SER A 69 2.44 -3.51 -0.24
C SER A 69 2.83 -4.89 0.29
N ALA A 70 3.51 -4.95 1.43
CA ALA A 70 3.83 -6.20 2.10
C ALA A 70 2.56 -6.94 2.56
N GLY A 71 1.61 -6.22 3.13
CA GLY A 71 0.31 -6.79 3.54
C GLY A 71 -0.47 -7.38 2.37
N TRP A 72 -0.51 -6.69 1.24
CA TRP A 72 -1.17 -7.20 0.04
C TRP A 72 -0.47 -8.42 -0.55
N LEU A 73 0.86 -8.46 -0.50
CA LEU A 73 1.62 -9.62 -0.94
C LEU A 73 1.30 -10.85 -0.08
N ILE A 74 1.24 -10.67 1.24
CA ILE A 74 0.87 -11.73 2.18
C ILE A 74 -0.55 -12.23 1.88
N ALA A 75 -1.50 -11.32 1.75
CA ALA A 75 -2.88 -11.67 1.46
C ALA A 75 -3.01 -12.45 0.15
N ARG A 76 -2.30 -12.03 -0.88
CA ARG A 76 -2.39 -12.63 -2.22
C ARG A 76 -1.66 -13.97 -2.30
N LYS A 77 -0.46 -14.07 -1.74
CA LYS A 77 0.38 -15.27 -1.88
C LYS A 77 0.09 -16.32 -0.80
N MET A 78 -0.25 -15.88 0.41
CA MET A 78 -0.48 -16.78 1.54
C MET A 78 -1.96 -16.96 1.88
N GLN A 79 -2.84 -16.20 1.24
CA GLN A 79 -4.30 -16.24 1.44
C GLN A 79 -4.69 -16.05 2.91
N THR A 80 -3.97 -15.18 3.61
CA THR A 80 -4.19 -14.83 5.00
C THR A 80 -3.89 -13.37 5.23
N SER A 81 -4.19 -12.86 6.42
CA SER A 81 -3.80 -11.53 6.83
C SER A 81 -2.67 -11.60 7.84
N GLY A 82 -1.82 -10.58 7.86
CA GLY A 82 -0.75 -10.45 8.82
C GLY A 82 -0.75 -9.10 9.48
N MET A 83 -0.12 -9.00 10.65
CA MET A 83 0.11 -7.73 11.33
C MET A 83 1.59 -7.42 11.34
N THR A 84 1.93 -6.19 10.98
CA THR A 84 3.32 -5.72 11.00
C THR A 84 3.79 -5.58 12.44
N THR A 85 4.87 -6.27 12.79
CA THR A 85 5.49 -6.19 14.11
C THR A 85 6.82 -5.44 14.10
N ASN A 86 7.46 -5.37 12.95
CA ASN A 86 8.72 -4.65 12.77
C ASN A 86 8.81 -4.17 11.32
N LEU A 87 9.15 -2.91 11.14
CA LEU A 87 9.30 -2.31 9.82
C LEU A 87 10.63 -1.54 9.78
N ASN A 88 11.51 -1.93 8.86
CA ASN A 88 12.77 -1.25 8.62
C ASN A 88 12.86 -0.85 7.17
N ILE A 89 12.97 0.46 6.90
CA ILE A 89 12.91 1.01 5.55
C ILE A 89 14.10 1.91 5.29
N ASN A 90 14.74 1.73 4.12
CA ASN A 90 15.72 2.66 3.60
C ASN A 90 15.06 3.51 2.50
N THR A 91 14.92 4.81 2.76
CA THR A 91 14.23 5.75 1.88
C THR A 91 15.15 6.51 0.93
N ARG A 92 16.38 6.05 0.73
CA ARG A 92 17.36 6.70 -0.15
C ARG A 92 17.06 6.52 -1.64
N SER A 93 16.22 5.57 -1.99
CA SER A 93 15.87 5.29 -3.39
C SER A 93 14.65 6.10 -3.83
N ARG A 94 14.66 6.57 -5.08
CA ARG A 94 13.46 7.18 -5.70
C ARG A 94 12.38 6.15 -5.96
N TYR A 95 12.74 4.89 -6.02
CA TYR A 95 11.81 3.78 -6.27
C TYR A 95 11.79 2.88 -5.05
N LEU A 96 10.60 2.74 -4.47
CA LEU A 96 10.41 1.80 -3.38
C LEU A 96 9.99 0.45 -3.96
N ARG A 97 10.78 -0.56 -3.71
CA ARG A 97 10.42 -1.95 -4.00
C ARG A 97 10.23 -2.68 -2.69
N ALA A 98 9.05 -3.22 -2.49
CA ALA A 98 8.81 -4.15 -1.40
C ALA A 98 9.03 -5.57 -1.92
N ARG A 99 9.95 -6.29 -1.31
CA ARG A 99 10.15 -7.73 -1.51
C ARG A 99 10.07 -8.40 -0.15
N ILE A 100 9.39 -9.47 -0.13
CA ILE A 100 9.39 -10.37 1.02
C ILE A 100 10.30 -11.55 0.73
#